data_28c2780c7770328d93ebb341c7fac939
#
_entry.id   28c2780c7770328d93ebb341c7fac939
#
_cell.length_a   1.000
_cell.length_b   1.000
_cell.length_c   1.000
_cell.angle_alpha   90.00
_cell.angle_beta   90.00
_cell.angle_gamma   90.00
#
_symmetry.space_group_name_H-M   'P 1'
#
loop_
_entity.id
_entity.type
_entity.pdbx_description
1 polymer ?
#
loop_
_entity_poly.entity_id
_entity_poly.type
_entity_poly.pdbx_seq_one_letter_code
_entity_poly.pdbx_strand_id
1 'polypeptide(L)'
;MFNRSFLRLTSLALAASMLVMTGCEQQISESVIAENESEIVVTTAPETEAVEYVAALGINSNVLPSIAGVTVDDAAEDLAPVNLTVGVINSVVRDLQQRLMDLGYMDPDEPTTYYGDATSLAVQYFQRQAGVAMDGICGVETWDAIMSDSAPHYALKLGFQGNDVTHAQYRLYNLGYLYNASDINGTYDEKTMEAVKKLQEMNGLTVDGIYGTSTYNLLYSDEVKANIVALGEQSELVKKYQQILINLGYLEGEADGNFGLGTQNAIKAFQSRNDQVVDGYLGPDTRAALDDPNAIPFAMRLGEQSDSVKELQEYLVKYGYLDSDKATGYFGELTKTAVANFQSKNGLTADGLAGAKTISLLHSGNVKKNTKQSSTSQSSTGNTGNTAATVPANTGTSGTSAPVSIPQTSYVGNGGATVSGSAANLIAIASSKIGCPYVWGAKGPNSFDCSGFVYWCLNQAGVGVSYMTSSGWRNPGRFKQVSYNELQAGDIIVVSGHVGIVAGGGTIIDASSSNGRVVHRNLGAWWANHFICGWRIFS
;
A
#
# COMPACT_ATOMS: atom_id res chain seq x y z
N MET A 1 1.44 54.04 -17.83
CA MET A 1 0.35 53.04 -18.02
C MET A 1 0.93 51.63 -18.12
N PHE A 2 1.87 51.29 -17.25
CA PHE A 2 2.62 50.02 -17.37
C PHE A 2 2.40 49.06 -16.21
N ASN A 3 1.39 49.25 -15.37
CA ASN A 3 1.32 48.50 -14.08
C ASN A 3 0.05 47.66 -13.86
N ARG A 4 -0.80 47.47 -14.87
CA ARG A 4 -2.02 46.64 -14.72
C ARG A 4 -1.97 45.29 -15.44
N SER A 5 -1.10 45.13 -16.43
CA SER A 5 -0.99 43.86 -17.19
C SER A 5 -0.14 42.81 -16.50
N PHE A 6 0.86 43.23 -15.71
CA PHE A 6 1.75 42.28 -14.98
C PHE A 6 1.08 41.59 -13.79
N LEU A 7 0.11 42.29 -13.15
CA LEU A 7 -0.63 41.67 -12.00
C LEU A 7 -1.68 40.64 -12.42
N ARG A 8 -2.14 40.67 -13.68
CA ARG A 8 -3.13 39.72 -14.18
C ARG A 8 -2.51 38.38 -14.65
N LEU A 9 -1.25 38.40 -15.13
CA LEU A 9 -0.56 37.16 -15.50
C LEU A 9 -0.13 36.33 -14.29
N THR A 10 0.27 36.97 -13.20
CA THR A 10 0.63 36.25 -11.95
C THR A 10 -0.56 35.64 -11.23
N SER A 11 -1.76 36.23 -11.33
CA SER A 11 -2.97 35.68 -10.74
C SER A 11 -3.54 34.48 -11.55
N LEU A 12 -3.31 34.41 -12.86
CA LEU A 12 -3.74 33.27 -13.68
C LEU A 12 -2.83 32.04 -13.50
N ALA A 13 -1.53 32.26 -13.34
CA ALA A 13 -0.57 31.18 -13.05
C ALA A 13 -0.78 30.57 -11.64
N LEU A 14 -1.19 31.40 -10.65
CA LEU A 14 -1.51 30.91 -9.31
C LEU A 14 -2.85 30.14 -9.25
N ALA A 15 -3.84 30.51 -10.08
CA ALA A 15 -5.12 29.81 -10.14
C ALA A 15 -4.97 28.43 -10.81
N ALA A 16 -4.12 28.29 -11.82
CA ALA A 16 -3.85 27.02 -12.48
C ALA A 16 -3.07 26.03 -11.56
N SER A 17 -2.13 26.54 -10.74
CA SER A 17 -1.38 25.68 -9.81
C SER A 17 -2.20 25.23 -8.58
N MET A 18 -3.24 25.96 -8.18
CA MET A 18 -4.15 25.53 -7.09
C MET A 18 -5.23 24.54 -7.54
N LEU A 19 -5.54 24.44 -8.85
CA LEU A 19 -6.57 23.52 -9.36
C LEU A 19 -6.06 22.09 -9.55
N VAL A 20 -4.75 21.88 -9.61
CA VAL A 20 -4.11 20.56 -9.76
C VAL A 20 -4.03 19.79 -8.44
N MET A 21 -4.26 20.45 -7.29
CA MET A 21 -4.10 19.83 -5.96
C MET A 21 -5.37 19.26 -5.35
N THR A 22 -6.51 19.32 -6.00
CA THR A 22 -7.75 18.70 -5.53
C THR A 22 -8.20 17.58 -6.44
N GLY A 23 -7.73 16.38 -6.16
CA GLY A 23 -8.27 15.07 -6.49
C GLY A 23 -8.74 14.78 -7.92
N CYS A 24 -8.44 13.59 -8.36
CA CYS A 24 -8.84 12.95 -9.63
C CYS A 24 -10.37 12.94 -9.96
N GLU A 25 -11.22 13.68 -9.29
CA GLU A 25 -12.69 13.54 -9.41
C GLU A 25 -13.42 14.73 -10.06
N GLN A 26 -12.73 15.74 -10.58
CA GLN A 26 -13.46 16.81 -11.28
C GLN A 26 -13.27 16.70 -12.80
N GLN A 27 -14.28 16.20 -13.47
CA GLN A 27 -14.49 16.43 -14.90
C GLN A 27 -14.73 17.94 -15.11
N ILE A 28 -13.78 18.60 -15.75
CA ILE A 28 -14.00 19.95 -16.26
C ILE A 28 -14.91 19.80 -17.48
N SER A 29 -16.16 20.27 -17.39
CA SER A 29 -17.07 20.25 -18.52
C SER A 29 -16.55 21.22 -19.59
N GLU A 30 -16.61 20.79 -20.86
CA GLU A 30 -16.18 21.58 -22.03
C GLU A 30 -16.83 22.98 -22.15
N SER A 31 -17.89 23.27 -21.38
CA SER A 31 -18.58 24.55 -21.38
C SER A 31 -17.81 25.72 -20.72
N VAL A 32 -16.77 25.43 -19.90
CA VAL A 32 -15.99 26.48 -19.22
C VAL A 32 -14.85 27.01 -20.10
N ILE A 33 -14.44 26.25 -21.13
CA ILE A 33 -13.35 26.64 -22.05
C ILE A 33 -13.89 27.57 -23.16
N ALA A 34 -15.15 27.45 -23.56
CA ALA A 34 -15.73 28.21 -24.65
C ALA A 34 -16.01 29.70 -24.34
N GLU A 35 -16.19 30.07 -23.06
CA GLU A 35 -16.48 31.47 -22.70
C GLU A 35 -15.24 32.38 -22.56
N ASN A 36 -14.02 31.83 -22.57
CA ASN A 36 -12.79 32.61 -22.43
C ASN A 36 -12.02 32.87 -23.74
N GLU A 37 -12.48 32.36 -24.88
CA GLU A 37 -11.81 32.56 -26.18
C GLU A 37 -12.16 33.90 -26.88
N SER A 38 -13.07 34.71 -26.37
CA SER A 38 -13.56 35.89 -27.08
C SER A 38 -12.89 37.22 -26.77
N GLU A 39 -11.86 37.28 -25.93
CA GLU A 39 -11.16 38.53 -25.59
C GLU A 39 -9.61 38.47 -25.60
N ILE A 40 -9.00 37.82 -26.59
CA ILE A 40 -7.57 38.04 -26.85
C ILE A 40 -7.44 38.93 -28.10
N VAL A 41 -7.46 40.22 -27.88
CA VAL A 41 -7.03 41.18 -28.93
C VAL A 41 -5.51 41.20 -28.92
N VAL A 42 -4.90 40.46 -29.86
CA VAL A 42 -3.46 40.54 -30.13
C VAL A 42 -3.22 41.77 -31.01
N THR A 43 -2.76 42.85 -30.42
CA THR A 43 -2.20 43.95 -31.18
C THR A 43 -0.84 43.52 -31.71
N THR A 44 -0.67 43.48 -33.01
CA THR A 44 0.53 43.09 -33.73
C THR A 44 1.70 44.03 -33.41
N ALA A 45 2.66 43.53 -32.61
CA ALA A 45 4.04 44.05 -32.59
C ALA A 45 4.79 43.46 -33.79
N PRO A 46 5.81 44.14 -34.32
CA PRO A 46 6.58 43.61 -35.46
C PRO A 46 7.24 42.28 -35.11
N GLU A 47 7.18 41.33 -36.04
CA GLU A 47 7.58 39.93 -35.92
C GLU A 47 8.97 39.68 -35.32
N THR A 48 9.92 40.60 -35.50
CA THR A 48 11.29 40.50 -34.98
C THR A 48 11.43 40.67 -33.47
N GLU A 49 10.57 41.45 -32.81
CA GLU A 49 10.62 41.61 -31.34
C GLU A 49 9.97 40.43 -30.58
N ALA A 50 9.03 39.75 -31.23
CA ALA A 50 8.36 38.58 -30.63
C ALA A 50 9.29 37.37 -30.56
N VAL A 51 10.16 37.16 -31.55
CA VAL A 51 11.12 36.05 -31.61
C VAL A 51 12.21 36.20 -30.56
N GLU A 52 12.72 37.42 -30.36
CA GLU A 52 13.75 37.71 -29.36
C GLU A 52 13.23 37.57 -27.93
N TYR A 53 11.95 37.90 -27.70
CA TYR A 53 11.30 37.76 -26.39
C TYR A 53 11.00 36.30 -26.04
N VAL A 54 10.61 35.47 -27.01
CA VAL A 54 10.38 34.04 -26.84
C VAL A 54 11.69 33.31 -26.57
N ALA A 55 12.78 33.66 -27.26
CA ALA A 55 14.10 33.10 -27.02
C ALA A 55 14.66 33.45 -25.62
N ALA A 56 14.40 34.68 -25.15
CA ALA A 56 14.82 35.12 -23.80
C ALA A 56 14.06 34.44 -22.65
N LEU A 57 12.86 33.90 -22.92
CA LEU A 57 12.06 33.15 -21.92
C LEU A 57 12.32 31.64 -21.96
N GLY A 58 13.15 31.13 -22.85
CA GLY A 58 13.42 29.70 -23.01
C GLY A 58 12.19 28.86 -23.44
N ILE A 59 11.17 29.51 -24.03
CA ILE A 59 9.96 28.81 -24.49
C ILE A 59 10.19 28.29 -25.90
N ASN A 60 10.05 26.98 -26.10
CA ASN A 60 10.18 26.33 -27.40
C ASN A 60 9.00 26.74 -28.31
N SER A 61 9.32 27.29 -29.51
CA SER A 61 8.35 27.75 -30.52
C SER A 61 7.40 26.64 -31.02
N ASN A 62 7.69 25.37 -30.75
CA ASN A 62 6.81 24.25 -31.09
C ASN A 62 5.52 24.15 -30.24
N VAL A 63 5.39 24.97 -29.20
CA VAL A 63 4.20 25.02 -28.32
C VAL A 63 3.10 25.96 -28.86
N LEU A 64 3.40 26.75 -29.92
CA LEU A 64 2.46 27.69 -30.54
C LEU A 64 2.04 27.19 -31.94
N PRO A 65 1.13 26.21 -32.05
CA PRO A 65 0.79 25.64 -33.38
C PRO A 65 0.00 26.53 -34.31
N SER A 66 -0.28 27.77 -33.96
CA SER A 66 -1.15 28.66 -34.73
C SER A 66 -0.48 29.97 -35.23
N ILE A 67 0.83 30.11 -35.08
CA ILE A 67 1.52 31.19 -35.77
C ILE A 67 2.02 30.64 -37.13
N ALA A 68 1.17 30.71 -38.12
CA ALA A 68 1.50 30.24 -39.45
C ALA A 68 2.70 31.05 -40.02
N GLY A 69 3.83 30.36 -40.29
CA GLY A 69 4.93 30.89 -41.09
C GLY A 69 6.30 30.97 -40.41
N VAL A 70 6.45 30.58 -39.13
CA VAL A 70 7.78 30.54 -38.51
C VAL A 70 8.31 29.10 -38.58
N THR A 71 9.16 28.82 -39.54
CA THR A 71 10.02 27.63 -39.55
C THR A 71 11.23 27.92 -38.69
N VAL A 72 11.36 27.28 -37.54
CA VAL A 72 12.60 27.30 -36.74
C VAL A 72 13.56 26.33 -37.41
N ASP A 73 14.67 26.82 -37.88
CA ASP A 73 15.74 26.01 -38.49
C ASP A 73 16.26 25.01 -37.47
N ASP A 74 16.46 23.75 -37.89
CA ASP A 74 17.00 22.64 -37.09
C ASP A 74 18.44 22.87 -36.55
N ALA A 75 18.99 24.06 -36.72
CA ALA A 75 20.34 24.44 -36.30
C ALA A 75 20.48 24.84 -34.82
N ALA A 76 19.41 24.74 -33.99
CA ALA A 76 19.46 25.05 -32.55
C ALA A 76 19.80 23.84 -31.66
N GLU A 77 20.24 22.70 -32.23
CA GLU A 77 20.47 21.44 -31.51
C GLU A 77 21.73 21.44 -30.63
N ASP A 78 22.62 22.41 -30.68
CA ASP A 78 23.93 22.41 -29.98
C ASP A 78 24.05 23.40 -28.80
N LEU A 79 22.98 24.07 -28.41
CA LEU A 79 23.04 24.96 -27.25
C LEU A 79 22.71 24.18 -25.97
N ALA A 80 23.70 24.09 -25.09
CA ALA A 80 23.48 23.59 -23.73
C ALA A 80 22.22 24.22 -23.11
N PRO A 81 21.32 23.45 -22.51
CA PRO A 81 20.02 23.95 -22.07
C PRO A 81 20.19 25.00 -20.97
N VAL A 82 19.68 26.19 -21.19
CA VAL A 82 19.63 27.22 -20.17
C VAL A 82 18.37 26.98 -19.31
N ASN A 83 18.57 26.49 -18.09
CA ASN A 83 17.52 26.34 -17.06
C ASN A 83 16.27 25.53 -17.48
N LEU A 84 16.42 24.22 -17.65
CA LEU A 84 15.27 23.31 -17.76
C LEU A 84 14.52 23.25 -16.43
N THR A 85 13.23 23.55 -16.45
CA THR A 85 12.34 23.56 -15.29
C THR A 85 10.97 23.01 -15.68
N VAL A 86 10.13 22.75 -14.68
CA VAL A 86 8.78 22.20 -14.88
C VAL A 86 7.99 23.05 -15.90
N GLY A 87 7.42 22.37 -16.89
CA GLY A 87 6.65 22.97 -17.97
C GLY A 87 7.44 23.18 -19.26
N VAL A 88 8.77 23.08 -19.25
CA VAL A 88 9.59 23.20 -20.46
C VAL A 88 9.40 21.99 -21.38
N ILE A 89 9.23 22.25 -22.68
CA ILE A 89 9.22 21.22 -23.73
C ILE A 89 10.43 21.46 -24.61
N ASN A 90 11.38 20.53 -24.61
CA ASN A 90 12.62 20.61 -25.36
C ASN A 90 13.14 19.18 -25.67
N SER A 91 13.75 19.00 -26.85
CA SER A 91 14.31 17.70 -27.26
C SER A 91 15.37 17.17 -26.30
N VAL A 92 16.21 18.06 -25.74
CA VAL A 92 17.28 17.70 -24.78
C VAL A 92 16.75 17.11 -23.46
N VAL A 93 15.46 17.30 -23.14
CA VAL A 93 14.84 16.67 -21.96
C VAL A 93 14.84 15.15 -22.09
N ARG A 94 14.78 14.61 -23.31
CA ARG A 94 14.90 13.16 -23.53
C ARG A 94 16.25 12.63 -23.09
N ASP A 95 17.32 13.31 -23.43
CA ASP A 95 18.69 12.92 -23.08
C ASP A 95 18.90 13.02 -21.56
N LEU A 96 18.35 14.09 -20.96
CA LEU A 96 18.34 14.25 -19.50
C LEU A 96 17.60 13.11 -18.80
N GLN A 97 16.38 12.81 -19.23
CA GLN A 97 15.57 11.73 -18.63
C GLN A 97 16.26 10.37 -18.81
N GLN A 98 16.78 10.08 -20.02
CA GLN A 98 17.52 8.84 -20.26
C GLN A 98 18.73 8.75 -19.32
N ARG A 99 19.51 9.81 -19.18
CA ARG A 99 20.68 9.81 -18.30
C ARG A 99 20.29 9.65 -16.82
N LEU A 100 19.21 10.30 -16.37
CA LEU A 100 18.69 10.13 -15.01
C LEU A 100 18.19 8.69 -14.76
N MET A 101 17.61 8.02 -15.75
CA MET A 101 17.25 6.60 -15.69
C MET A 101 18.50 5.72 -15.61
N ASP A 102 19.51 5.97 -16.43
CA ASP A 102 20.78 5.21 -16.42
C ASP A 102 21.52 5.35 -15.08
N LEU A 103 21.42 6.50 -14.44
CA LEU A 103 21.97 6.77 -13.12
C LEU A 103 21.09 6.28 -11.96
N GLY A 104 19.85 5.84 -12.23
CA GLY A 104 18.91 5.29 -11.26
C GLY A 104 18.09 6.33 -10.48
N TYR A 105 18.04 7.59 -10.94
CA TYR A 105 17.20 8.65 -10.34
C TYR A 105 15.76 8.66 -10.84
N MET A 106 15.51 7.99 -11.96
CA MET A 106 14.17 7.78 -12.53
C MET A 106 13.97 6.31 -12.85
N ASP A 107 12.71 5.84 -12.76
CA ASP A 107 12.35 4.52 -13.26
C ASP A 107 12.50 4.46 -14.79
N PRO A 108 12.93 3.32 -15.34
CA PRO A 108 12.97 3.11 -16.78
C PRO A 108 11.60 3.35 -17.42
N ASP A 109 11.55 4.23 -18.41
CA ASP A 109 10.36 4.60 -19.17
C ASP A 109 10.77 5.18 -20.54
N GLU A 110 9.80 5.42 -21.44
CA GLU A 110 10.03 6.14 -22.69
C GLU A 110 10.34 7.61 -22.41
N PRO A 111 11.55 8.10 -22.76
CA PRO A 111 11.90 9.49 -22.55
C PRO A 111 11.02 10.45 -23.38
N THR A 112 10.63 11.57 -22.79
CA THR A 112 9.77 12.57 -23.41
C THR A 112 10.49 13.91 -23.57
N THR A 113 9.92 14.81 -24.35
CA THR A 113 10.42 16.20 -24.48
C THR A 113 9.94 17.10 -23.34
N TYR A 114 9.07 16.61 -22.44
CA TYR A 114 8.44 17.40 -21.39
C TYR A 114 9.18 17.27 -20.05
N TYR A 115 9.64 18.41 -19.52
CA TYR A 115 10.21 18.48 -18.18
C TYR A 115 9.08 18.57 -17.14
N GLY A 116 8.62 17.44 -16.65
CA GLY A 116 7.55 17.34 -15.67
C GLY A 116 8.05 17.32 -14.23
N ASP A 117 7.11 17.23 -13.28
CA ASP A 117 7.40 17.15 -11.83
C ASP A 117 8.30 15.96 -11.47
N ALA A 118 8.12 14.81 -12.13
CA ALA A 118 8.96 13.63 -11.90
C ALA A 118 10.41 13.87 -12.36
N THR A 119 10.62 14.55 -13.48
CA THR A 119 11.96 14.94 -13.95
C THR A 119 12.61 15.94 -12.99
N SER A 120 11.85 16.94 -12.53
CA SER A 120 12.31 17.90 -11.52
C SER A 120 12.71 17.22 -10.21
N LEU A 121 11.92 16.27 -9.74
CA LEU A 121 12.23 15.51 -8.53
C LEU A 121 13.48 14.65 -8.69
N ALA A 122 13.66 14.00 -9.83
CA ALA A 122 14.87 13.23 -10.14
C ALA A 122 16.12 14.12 -10.15
N VAL A 123 16.01 15.32 -10.72
CA VAL A 123 17.07 16.33 -10.69
C VAL A 123 17.36 16.78 -9.26
N GLN A 124 16.35 17.00 -8.40
CA GLN A 124 16.57 17.31 -6.97
C GLN A 124 17.33 16.19 -6.26
N TYR A 125 16.99 14.92 -6.51
CA TYR A 125 17.70 13.79 -5.92
C TYR A 125 19.15 13.71 -6.39
N PHE A 126 19.40 13.99 -7.68
CA PHE A 126 20.76 14.10 -8.20
C PHE A 126 21.52 15.24 -7.53
N GLN A 127 20.93 16.43 -7.47
CA GLN A 127 21.50 17.62 -6.83
C GLN A 127 21.86 17.35 -5.36
N ARG A 128 20.98 16.66 -4.60
CA ARG A 128 21.28 16.19 -3.24
C ARG A 128 22.51 15.30 -3.20
N GLN A 129 22.63 14.36 -4.13
CA GLN A 129 23.76 13.43 -4.20
C GLN A 129 25.05 14.13 -4.60
N ALA A 130 24.98 15.08 -5.52
CA ALA A 130 26.10 15.90 -5.98
C ALA A 130 26.51 16.98 -4.98
N GLY A 131 25.68 17.27 -3.96
CA GLY A 131 25.94 18.31 -2.95
C GLY A 131 25.75 19.74 -3.44
N VAL A 132 24.90 19.94 -4.46
CA VAL A 132 24.51 21.25 -4.97
C VAL A 132 23.10 21.65 -4.53
N ALA A 133 22.64 22.86 -4.84
CA ALA A 133 21.32 23.34 -4.46
C ALA A 133 20.21 22.44 -5.03
N MET A 134 19.30 21.96 -4.18
CA MET A 134 18.20 21.08 -4.52
C MET A 134 16.97 21.88 -4.98
N ASP A 135 17.06 22.57 -6.11
CA ASP A 135 15.97 23.39 -6.63
C ASP A 135 15.14 22.68 -7.72
N GLY A 136 15.63 21.53 -8.21
CA GLY A 136 14.99 20.77 -9.28
C GLY A 136 15.05 21.47 -10.64
N ILE A 137 15.95 22.45 -10.79
CA ILE A 137 16.22 23.15 -12.05
C ILE A 137 17.50 22.57 -12.65
N CYS A 138 17.43 22.07 -13.88
CA CYS A 138 18.62 21.62 -14.58
C CYS A 138 19.23 22.81 -15.35
N GLY A 139 20.04 23.61 -14.64
CA GLY A 139 20.91 24.60 -15.22
C GLY A 139 22.18 23.99 -15.81
N VAL A 140 23.06 24.81 -16.41
CA VAL A 140 24.30 24.33 -17.06
C VAL A 140 25.16 23.49 -16.11
N GLU A 141 25.39 23.94 -14.87
CA GLU A 141 26.20 23.23 -13.90
C GLU A 141 25.59 21.85 -13.52
N THR A 142 24.27 21.80 -13.35
CA THR A 142 23.55 20.55 -13.06
C THR A 142 23.57 19.61 -14.26
N TRP A 143 23.39 20.15 -15.47
CA TRP A 143 23.47 19.40 -16.71
C TRP A 143 24.84 18.75 -16.91
N ASP A 144 25.92 19.55 -16.81
CA ASP A 144 27.29 19.07 -16.96
C ASP A 144 27.62 18.01 -15.94
N ALA A 145 27.16 18.18 -14.69
CA ALA A 145 27.33 17.19 -13.64
C ALA A 145 26.59 15.88 -13.92
N ILE A 146 25.34 15.94 -14.41
CA ILE A 146 24.54 14.76 -14.77
C ILE A 146 25.16 14.03 -15.97
N MET A 147 25.60 14.75 -16.99
CA MET A 147 26.16 14.19 -18.22
C MET A 147 27.60 13.68 -18.06
N SER A 148 28.28 14.04 -16.97
CA SER A 148 29.64 13.59 -16.69
C SER A 148 29.72 12.05 -16.54
N ASP A 149 30.82 11.45 -17.04
CA ASP A 149 31.13 10.04 -16.82
C ASP A 149 31.31 9.69 -15.34
N SER A 150 31.66 10.68 -14.51
CA SER A 150 31.82 10.55 -13.05
C SER A 150 30.54 10.89 -12.27
N ALA A 151 29.41 11.07 -12.94
CA ALA A 151 28.14 11.38 -12.31
C ALA A 151 27.77 10.29 -11.26
N PRO A 152 27.42 10.68 -10.03
CA PRO A 152 27.09 9.70 -9.00
C PRO A 152 25.79 8.99 -9.32
N HIS A 153 25.79 7.68 -9.16
CA HIS A 153 24.55 6.88 -9.19
C HIS A 153 23.67 7.16 -7.97
N TYR A 154 22.37 6.98 -8.15
CA TYR A 154 21.39 7.13 -7.07
C TYR A 154 21.73 6.23 -5.88
N ALA A 155 21.78 6.82 -4.70
CA ALA A 155 21.92 6.12 -3.44
C ALA A 155 21.36 6.95 -2.27
N LEU A 156 20.71 6.28 -1.31
CA LEU A 156 20.39 6.88 -0.01
C LEU A 156 21.45 6.48 1.02
N LYS A 157 21.84 7.44 1.83
CA LYS A 157 22.86 7.27 2.87
C LYS A 157 22.55 8.11 4.10
N LEU A 158 23.23 7.82 5.19
CA LEU A 158 23.04 8.51 6.47
C LEU A 158 22.99 10.03 6.32
N GLY A 159 21.96 10.64 6.89
CA GLY A 159 21.69 12.08 6.87
C GLY A 159 20.82 12.57 5.71
N PHE A 160 20.56 11.75 4.69
CA PHE A 160 19.67 12.14 3.59
C PHE A 160 18.21 12.22 4.03
N GLN A 161 17.48 13.16 3.46
CA GLN A 161 16.06 13.36 3.72
C GLN A 161 15.27 13.47 2.41
N GLY A 162 14.02 13.02 2.44
CA GLY A 162 13.12 13.14 1.29
C GLY A 162 12.03 12.07 1.26
N ASN A 163 11.14 12.20 0.27
CA ASN A 163 10.06 11.25 0.06
C ASN A 163 10.58 9.87 -0.36
N ASP A 164 11.69 9.81 -1.09
CA ASP A 164 12.36 8.56 -1.46
C ASP A 164 12.88 7.80 -0.25
N VAL A 165 13.36 8.50 0.79
CA VAL A 165 13.71 7.89 2.09
C VAL A 165 12.45 7.35 2.76
N THR A 166 11.36 8.14 2.78
CA THR A 166 10.08 7.69 3.35
C THR A 166 9.57 6.42 2.66
N HIS A 167 9.66 6.34 1.34
CA HIS A 167 9.23 5.15 0.58
C HIS A 167 10.10 3.92 0.90
N ALA A 168 11.42 4.10 0.97
CA ALA A 168 12.34 3.04 1.37
C ALA A 168 12.03 2.54 2.79
N GLN A 169 11.83 3.46 3.75
CA GLN A 169 11.46 3.15 5.13
C GLN A 169 10.12 2.40 5.20
N TYR A 170 9.12 2.83 4.44
CA TYR A 170 7.82 2.15 4.38
C TYR A 170 7.96 0.70 3.90
N ARG A 171 8.78 0.49 2.86
CA ARG A 171 9.01 -0.86 2.34
C ARG A 171 9.83 -1.72 3.31
N LEU A 172 10.85 -1.16 3.95
CA LEU A 172 11.61 -1.82 5.01
C LEU A 172 10.72 -2.19 6.21
N TYR A 173 9.79 -1.30 6.59
CA TYR A 173 8.80 -1.58 7.63
C TYR A 173 7.87 -2.73 7.24
N ASN A 174 7.30 -2.71 6.03
CA ASN A 174 6.42 -3.77 5.54
C ASN A 174 7.11 -5.14 5.44
N LEU A 175 8.42 -5.16 5.21
CA LEU A 175 9.23 -6.38 5.21
C LEU A 175 9.78 -6.72 6.61
N GLY A 176 9.50 -5.89 7.60
CA GLY A 176 9.90 -6.12 8.99
C GLY A 176 11.33 -5.79 9.34
N TYR A 177 12.04 -5.05 8.52
CA TYR A 177 13.38 -4.57 8.81
C TYR A 177 13.38 -3.30 9.69
N LEU A 178 12.35 -2.44 9.55
CA LEU A 178 12.01 -1.41 10.52
C LEU A 178 10.88 -1.90 11.43
N TYR A 179 10.91 -1.52 12.70
CA TYR A 179 10.06 -2.13 13.71
C TYR A 179 8.90 -1.24 14.18
N ASN A 180 9.03 0.07 14.05
CA ASN A 180 7.99 1.00 14.47
C ASN A 180 7.56 1.89 13.30
N ALA A 181 6.26 2.16 13.19
CA ALA A 181 5.76 3.10 12.20
C ALA A 181 6.34 4.52 12.38
N SER A 182 6.75 4.89 13.60
CA SER A 182 7.43 6.16 13.89
C SER A 182 8.84 6.26 13.29
N ASP A 183 9.43 5.13 12.87
CA ASP A 183 10.74 5.12 12.20
C ASP A 183 10.62 5.48 10.71
N ILE A 184 9.38 5.60 10.20
CA ILE A 184 9.07 6.14 8.89
C ILE A 184 8.98 7.67 9.01
N ASN A 185 10.14 8.32 9.02
CA ASN A 185 10.27 9.75 9.35
C ASN A 185 10.85 10.61 8.20
N GLY A 186 11.16 9.97 7.07
CA GLY A 186 11.74 10.63 5.89
C GLY A 186 13.19 11.04 6.05
N THR A 187 13.86 10.62 7.12
CA THR A 187 15.30 10.84 7.35
C THR A 187 16.02 9.51 7.34
N TYR A 188 17.04 9.36 6.50
CA TYR A 188 17.90 8.18 6.50
C TYR A 188 18.81 8.24 7.75
N ASP A 189 18.24 7.83 8.87
CA ASP A 189 18.90 7.81 10.17
C ASP A 189 19.66 6.49 10.42
N GLU A 190 20.27 6.35 11.59
CA GLU A 190 21.01 5.16 11.97
C GLU A 190 20.13 3.91 11.97
N LYS A 191 18.85 4.02 12.37
CA LYS A 191 17.91 2.89 12.35
C LYS A 191 17.61 2.44 10.92
N THR A 192 17.42 3.37 10.01
CA THR A 192 17.23 3.09 8.59
C THR A 192 18.46 2.42 8.00
N MET A 193 19.64 2.93 8.32
CA MET A 193 20.92 2.33 7.89
C MET A 193 21.08 0.89 8.40
N GLU A 194 20.80 0.63 9.67
CA GLU A 194 20.87 -0.72 10.24
C GLU A 194 19.82 -1.66 9.64
N ALA A 195 18.62 -1.17 9.37
CA ALA A 195 17.57 -1.93 8.64
C ALA A 195 18.04 -2.32 7.24
N VAL A 196 18.70 -1.40 6.52
CA VAL A 196 19.29 -1.68 5.20
C VAL A 196 20.42 -2.69 5.30
N LYS A 197 21.34 -2.58 6.26
CA LYS A 197 22.39 -3.58 6.50
C LYS A 197 21.81 -4.97 6.75
N LYS A 198 20.76 -5.06 7.58
CA LYS A 198 20.09 -6.32 7.86
C LYS A 198 19.44 -6.91 6.61
N LEU A 199 18.78 -6.06 5.79
CA LEU A 199 18.25 -6.46 4.49
C LEU A 199 19.35 -7.02 3.57
N GLN A 200 20.46 -6.30 3.44
CA GLN A 200 21.61 -6.69 2.63
C GLN A 200 22.20 -8.03 3.09
N GLU A 201 22.42 -8.18 4.39
CA GLU A 201 22.94 -9.42 5.00
C GLU A 201 22.05 -10.62 4.71
N MET A 202 20.75 -10.50 5.00
CA MET A 202 19.78 -11.60 4.81
C MET A 202 19.60 -12.02 3.37
N ASN A 203 19.91 -11.14 2.43
CA ASN A 203 19.73 -11.37 1.00
C ASN A 203 21.05 -11.52 0.24
N GLY A 204 22.19 -11.57 0.93
CA GLY A 204 23.50 -11.85 0.33
C GLY A 204 24.07 -10.70 -0.51
N LEU A 205 23.66 -9.47 -0.24
CA LEU A 205 24.28 -8.27 -0.82
C LEU A 205 25.49 -7.81 0.01
N THR A 206 26.29 -6.91 -0.54
CA THR A 206 27.33 -6.21 0.21
C THR A 206 26.69 -5.43 1.35
N VAL A 207 27.14 -5.64 2.59
CA VAL A 207 26.60 -5.01 3.81
C VAL A 207 27.32 -3.68 4.05
N ASP A 208 26.89 -2.64 3.35
CA ASP A 208 27.47 -1.29 3.47
C ASP A 208 26.50 -0.28 4.11
N GLY A 209 25.23 -0.63 4.25
CA GLY A 209 24.20 0.25 4.76
C GLY A 209 23.85 1.40 3.80
N ILE A 210 24.24 1.29 2.53
CA ILE A 210 23.90 2.24 1.47
C ILE A 210 22.75 1.68 0.66
N TYR A 211 21.70 2.45 0.54
CA TYR A 211 20.56 2.08 -0.29
C TYR A 211 20.81 2.53 -1.75
N GLY A 212 21.66 1.78 -2.46
CA GLY A 212 21.94 1.98 -3.89
C GLY A 212 21.04 1.13 -4.78
N THR A 213 21.30 1.16 -6.09
CA THR A 213 20.49 0.47 -7.12
C THR A 213 20.32 -1.03 -6.84
N SER A 214 21.35 -1.73 -6.37
CA SER A 214 21.26 -3.17 -6.06
C SER A 214 20.33 -3.43 -4.87
N THR A 215 20.42 -2.61 -3.82
CA THR A 215 19.54 -2.70 -2.64
C THR A 215 18.11 -2.33 -3.02
N TYR A 216 17.94 -1.29 -3.86
CA TYR A 216 16.65 -0.90 -4.39
C TYR A 216 15.98 -2.04 -5.18
N ASN A 217 16.69 -2.58 -6.18
CA ASN A 217 16.16 -3.65 -7.02
C ASN A 217 15.75 -4.87 -6.19
N LEU A 218 16.55 -5.23 -5.18
CA LEU A 218 16.23 -6.30 -4.26
C LEU A 218 14.99 -5.96 -3.42
N LEU A 219 14.95 -4.80 -2.79
CA LEU A 219 13.87 -4.40 -1.88
C LEU A 219 12.49 -4.44 -2.55
N TYR A 220 12.44 -4.17 -3.85
CA TYR A 220 11.22 -4.21 -4.65
C TYR A 220 11.08 -5.47 -5.51
N SER A 221 11.98 -6.45 -5.40
CA SER A 221 11.84 -7.75 -6.06
C SER A 221 10.89 -8.68 -5.29
N ASP A 222 10.39 -9.71 -5.98
CA ASP A 222 9.60 -10.78 -5.36
C ASP A 222 10.50 -11.81 -4.63
N GLU A 223 11.83 -11.72 -4.82
CA GLU A 223 12.81 -12.60 -4.19
C GLU A 223 13.28 -12.09 -2.82
N VAL A 224 12.89 -10.85 -2.44
CA VAL A 224 13.29 -10.26 -1.17
C VAL A 224 12.80 -11.09 0.01
N LYS A 225 13.71 -11.51 0.87
CA LYS A 225 13.37 -12.21 2.11
C LYS A 225 12.88 -11.19 3.14
N ALA A 226 11.70 -11.42 3.71
CA ALA A 226 11.20 -10.64 4.83
C ALA A 226 11.98 -10.99 6.10
N ASN A 227 12.15 -10.01 6.98
CA ASN A 227 12.73 -10.23 8.31
C ASN A 227 11.65 -10.82 9.24
N ILE A 228 11.65 -12.13 9.37
CA ILE A 228 10.71 -12.91 10.17
C ILE A 228 11.38 -13.29 11.49
N VAL A 229 10.73 -12.98 12.59
CA VAL A 229 11.15 -13.38 13.94
C VAL A 229 10.52 -14.71 14.29
N ALA A 230 11.33 -15.68 14.70
CA ALA A 230 10.92 -17.06 14.93
C ALA A 230 11.52 -17.64 16.21
N LEU A 231 11.14 -18.89 16.51
CA LEU A 231 11.61 -19.64 17.69
C LEU A 231 13.14 -19.62 17.81
N GLY A 232 13.62 -19.24 19.00
CA GLY A 232 15.04 -19.15 19.35
C GLY A 232 15.64 -17.75 19.22
N GLU A 233 14.94 -16.77 18.64
CA GLU A 233 15.43 -15.40 18.56
C GLU A 233 15.30 -14.70 19.92
N GLN A 234 16.31 -13.87 20.24
CA GLN A 234 16.33 -13.01 21.41
C GLN A 234 16.57 -11.56 20.99
N SER A 235 15.59 -10.68 21.29
CA SER A 235 15.69 -9.27 20.93
C SER A 235 14.70 -8.38 21.69
N GLU A 236 14.96 -7.08 21.73
CA GLU A 236 14.02 -6.08 22.25
C GLU A 236 12.71 -6.05 21.41
N LEU A 237 12.77 -6.43 20.15
CA LEU A 237 11.58 -6.59 19.31
C LEU A 237 10.67 -7.70 19.85
N VAL A 238 11.23 -8.87 20.17
CA VAL A 238 10.49 -9.97 20.80
C VAL A 238 9.85 -9.50 22.09
N LYS A 239 10.62 -8.81 22.94
CA LYS A 239 10.13 -8.27 24.21
C LYS A 239 8.95 -7.31 24.04
N LYS A 240 9.03 -6.39 23.05
CA LYS A 240 7.92 -5.50 22.71
C LYS A 240 6.63 -6.28 22.42
N TYR A 241 6.71 -7.27 21.54
CA TYR A 241 5.51 -8.02 21.12
C TYR A 241 5.04 -9.02 22.17
N GLN A 242 5.92 -9.57 22.99
CA GLN A 242 5.53 -10.30 24.19
C GLN A 242 4.68 -9.44 25.12
N GLN A 243 5.08 -8.18 25.35
CA GLN A 243 4.32 -7.27 26.19
C GLN A 243 2.92 -6.98 25.59
N ILE A 244 2.81 -6.85 24.27
CA ILE A 244 1.51 -6.68 23.59
C ILE A 244 0.66 -7.95 23.75
N LEU A 245 1.24 -9.14 23.53
CA LEU A 245 0.57 -10.41 23.72
C LEU A 245 0.09 -10.62 25.16
N ILE A 246 0.88 -10.20 26.16
CA ILE A 246 0.50 -10.19 27.57
C ILE A 246 -0.68 -9.24 27.80
N ASN A 247 -0.63 -8.03 27.28
CA ASN A 247 -1.70 -7.04 27.43
C ASN A 247 -3.01 -7.51 26.76
N LEU A 248 -2.90 -8.24 25.65
CA LEU A 248 -4.03 -8.85 24.94
C LEU A 248 -4.47 -10.19 25.57
N GLY A 249 -3.72 -10.72 26.55
CA GLY A 249 -4.03 -11.95 27.27
C GLY A 249 -3.66 -13.25 26.54
N TYR A 250 -2.86 -13.21 25.49
CA TYR A 250 -2.38 -14.39 24.77
C TYR A 250 -1.13 -15.03 25.39
N LEU A 251 -0.37 -14.28 26.18
CA LEU A 251 0.84 -14.72 26.84
C LEU A 251 0.78 -14.39 28.32
N GLU A 252 1.24 -15.31 29.17
CA GLU A 252 1.38 -15.13 30.62
C GLU A 252 2.86 -14.97 31.00
N GLY A 253 3.12 -14.33 32.15
CA GLY A 253 4.47 -14.10 32.66
C GLY A 253 5.04 -12.73 32.29
N GLU A 254 6.36 -12.63 32.18
CA GLU A 254 7.08 -11.42 31.87
C GLU A 254 7.59 -11.43 30.42
N ALA A 255 7.71 -10.25 29.83
CA ALA A 255 8.32 -10.07 28.50
C ALA A 255 9.84 -10.16 28.64
N ASP A 256 10.41 -11.33 28.42
CA ASP A 256 11.85 -11.66 28.63
C ASP A 256 12.70 -11.40 27.37
N GLY A 257 12.08 -11.14 26.22
CA GLY A 257 12.75 -10.93 24.94
C GLY A 257 13.18 -12.23 24.25
N ASN A 258 12.89 -13.43 24.82
CA ASN A 258 13.23 -14.71 24.21
C ASN A 258 12.01 -15.27 23.47
N PHE A 259 12.13 -15.53 22.17
CA PHE A 259 11.08 -16.17 21.39
C PHE A 259 11.06 -17.68 21.68
N GLY A 260 10.46 -18.05 22.82
CA GLY A 260 10.29 -19.43 23.23
C GLY A 260 9.00 -20.06 22.67
N LEU A 261 8.76 -21.34 23.00
CA LEU A 261 7.53 -22.05 22.61
C LEU A 261 6.26 -21.36 23.15
N GLY A 262 6.31 -20.77 24.34
CA GLY A 262 5.20 -19.98 24.90
C GLY A 262 4.83 -18.80 24.01
N THR A 263 5.83 -18.02 23.57
CA THR A 263 5.66 -16.90 22.64
C THR A 263 5.11 -17.38 21.28
N GLN A 264 5.65 -18.47 20.74
CA GLN A 264 5.15 -19.05 19.48
C GLN A 264 3.70 -19.48 19.57
N ASN A 265 3.30 -20.16 20.66
CA ASN A 265 1.93 -20.60 20.87
C ASN A 265 0.98 -19.41 21.06
N ALA A 266 1.41 -18.37 21.77
CA ALA A 266 0.67 -17.13 21.93
C ALA A 266 0.42 -16.44 20.58
N ILE A 267 1.44 -16.41 19.71
CA ILE A 267 1.31 -15.86 18.35
C ILE A 267 0.34 -16.70 17.51
N LYS A 268 0.44 -18.04 17.52
CA LYS A 268 -0.53 -18.89 16.81
C LYS A 268 -1.96 -18.66 17.27
N ALA A 269 -2.16 -18.53 18.58
CA ALA A 269 -3.47 -18.22 19.14
C ALA A 269 -3.98 -16.84 18.70
N PHE A 270 -3.10 -15.84 18.67
CA PHE A 270 -3.40 -14.51 18.17
C PHE A 270 -3.75 -14.53 16.68
N GLN A 271 -2.90 -15.13 15.84
CA GLN A 271 -3.11 -15.27 14.40
C GLN A 271 -4.47 -15.91 14.08
N SER A 272 -4.80 -17.02 14.78
CA SER A 272 -6.08 -17.73 14.61
C SER A 272 -7.32 -16.88 14.94
N ARG A 273 -7.20 -15.90 15.84
CA ARG A 273 -8.33 -15.06 16.26
C ARG A 273 -8.44 -13.75 15.48
N ASN A 274 -7.36 -13.37 14.81
CA ASN A 274 -7.26 -12.13 14.06
C ASN A 274 -7.18 -12.36 12.55
N ASP A 275 -7.71 -13.50 12.07
CA ASP A 275 -7.80 -13.89 10.65
C ASP A 275 -6.44 -13.85 9.90
N GLN A 276 -5.36 -14.17 10.64
CA GLN A 276 -4.01 -14.25 10.10
C GLN A 276 -3.67 -15.70 9.69
N VAL A 277 -2.64 -15.85 8.85
CA VAL A 277 -2.05 -17.18 8.60
C VAL A 277 -1.44 -17.72 9.89
N VAL A 278 -1.88 -18.90 10.34
CA VAL A 278 -1.44 -19.51 11.61
C VAL A 278 -0.13 -20.28 11.41
N ASP A 279 0.99 -19.56 11.34
CA ASP A 279 2.33 -20.11 11.14
C ASP A 279 3.20 -20.05 12.41
N GLY A 280 2.84 -19.20 13.36
CA GLY A 280 3.58 -18.98 14.60
C GLY A 280 4.84 -18.14 14.43
N TYR A 281 4.97 -17.40 13.34
CA TYR A 281 6.04 -16.43 13.11
C TYR A 281 5.57 -15.01 13.43
N LEU A 282 6.47 -14.21 13.96
CA LEU A 282 6.26 -12.78 14.17
C LEU A 282 6.69 -12.02 12.90
N GLY A 283 6.00 -12.27 11.80
CA GLY A 283 6.20 -11.62 10.51
C GLY A 283 5.60 -10.21 10.45
N PRO A 284 5.80 -9.46 9.35
CA PRO A 284 5.28 -8.11 9.17
C PRO A 284 3.77 -8.00 9.41
N ASP A 285 2.98 -8.91 8.82
CA ASP A 285 1.52 -8.89 8.92
C ASP A 285 1.05 -9.15 10.36
N THR A 286 1.69 -10.11 11.05
CA THR A 286 1.39 -10.40 12.47
C THR A 286 1.74 -9.21 13.36
N ARG A 287 2.87 -8.52 13.07
CA ARG A 287 3.26 -7.31 13.81
C ARG A 287 2.26 -6.18 13.59
N ALA A 288 1.86 -5.94 12.35
CA ALA A 288 0.85 -4.93 12.02
C ALA A 288 -0.48 -5.20 12.72
N ALA A 289 -0.91 -6.47 12.74
CA ALA A 289 -2.14 -6.86 13.43
C ALA A 289 -2.04 -6.74 14.95
N LEU A 290 -0.86 -7.00 15.55
CA LEU A 290 -0.61 -6.80 16.99
C LEU A 290 -0.54 -5.31 17.38
N ASP A 291 -0.05 -4.46 16.50
CA ASP A 291 0.01 -3.01 16.69
C ASP A 291 -1.36 -2.32 16.41
N ASP A 292 -2.36 -3.04 15.84
CA ASP A 292 -3.71 -2.52 15.59
C ASP A 292 -4.46 -2.33 16.93
N PRO A 293 -4.98 -1.10 17.21
CA PRO A 293 -5.79 -0.86 18.40
C PRO A 293 -7.08 -1.68 18.47
N ASN A 294 -7.52 -2.25 17.35
CA ASN A 294 -8.69 -3.13 17.27
C ASN A 294 -8.32 -4.63 17.35
N ALA A 295 -7.06 -4.98 17.61
CA ALA A 295 -6.62 -6.35 17.79
C ALA A 295 -7.51 -7.09 18.77
N ILE A 296 -8.02 -8.26 18.37
CA ILE A 296 -8.98 -9.04 19.17
C ILE A 296 -8.26 -9.66 20.38
N PRO A 297 -8.64 -9.36 21.63
CA PRO A 297 -8.02 -9.94 22.81
C PRO A 297 -8.32 -11.43 22.94
N PHE A 298 -7.46 -12.14 23.66
CA PHE A 298 -7.70 -13.53 24.01
C PHE A 298 -8.91 -13.65 24.94
N ALA A 299 -9.79 -14.60 24.62
CA ALA A 299 -10.86 -15.04 25.51
C ALA A 299 -11.26 -16.47 25.16
N MET A 300 -11.33 -17.35 26.13
CA MET A 300 -11.93 -18.66 25.93
C MET A 300 -13.44 -18.49 25.78
N ARG A 301 -14.03 -19.20 24.81
CA ARG A 301 -15.43 -19.04 24.41
C ARG A 301 -16.09 -20.37 24.05
N LEU A 302 -17.41 -20.31 23.88
CA LEU A 302 -18.22 -21.43 23.47
C LEU A 302 -17.64 -22.21 22.27
N GLY A 303 -17.55 -23.52 22.38
CA GLY A 303 -17.07 -24.44 21.37
C GLY A 303 -15.58 -24.80 21.47
N GLU A 304 -14.80 -24.09 22.29
CA GLU A 304 -13.38 -24.42 22.49
C GLU A 304 -13.17 -25.65 23.36
N GLN A 305 -12.12 -26.42 23.03
CA GLN A 305 -11.70 -27.59 23.81
C GLN A 305 -10.19 -27.54 24.00
N SER A 306 -9.74 -27.47 25.26
CA SER A 306 -8.33 -27.44 25.64
C SER A 306 -8.12 -27.73 27.13
N ASP A 307 -6.86 -27.98 27.50
CA ASP A 307 -6.48 -28.10 28.93
C ASP A 307 -6.69 -26.76 29.66
N SER A 308 -6.51 -25.62 29.02
CA SER A 308 -6.79 -24.29 29.60
C SER A 308 -8.28 -24.11 29.90
N VAL A 309 -9.17 -24.62 29.05
CA VAL A 309 -10.60 -24.64 29.35
C VAL A 309 -10.90 -25.54 30.55
N LYS A 310 -10.22 -26.68 30.67
CA LYS A 310 -10.37 -27.58 31.83
C LYS A 310 -9.91 -26.90 33.12
N GLU A 311 -8.76 -26.23 33.10
CA GLU A 311 -8.25 -25.48 34.24
C GLU A 311 -9.24 -24.36 34.66
N LEU A 312 -9.73 -23.57 33.69
CA LEU A 312 -10.79 -22.57 33.92
C LEU A 312 -11.99 -23.20 34.63
N GLN A 313 -12.46 -24.36 34.16
CA GLN A 313 -13.60 -25.07 34.72
C GLN A 313 -13.30 -25.55 36.15
N GLU A 314 -12.10 -26.03 36.44
CA GLU A 314 -11.66 -26.45 37.78
C GLU A 314 -11.67 -25.25 38.77
N TYR A 315 -11.25 -24.07 38.35
CA TYR A 315 -11.38 -22.84 39.15
C TYR A 315 -12.85 -22.45 39.36
N LEU A 316 -13.70 -22.56 38.34
CA LEU A 316 -15.14 -22.32 38.49
C LEU A 316 -15.80 -23.30 39.44
N VAL A 317 -15.39 -24.59 39.44
CA VAL A 317 -15.82 -25.61 40.41
C VAL A 317 -15.34 -25.23 41.81
N LYS A 318 -14.06 -24.91 41.99
CA LYS A 318 -13.46 -24.49 43.27
C LYS A 318 -14.20 -23.33 43.92
N TYR A 319 -14.75 -22.42 43.12
CA TYR A 319 -15.49 -21.27 43.61
C TYR A 319 -17.01 -21.43 43.57
N GLY A 320 -17.52 -22.61 43.21
CA GLY A 320 -18.93 -22.99 43.29
C GLY A 320 -19.80 -22.49 42.12
N TYR A 321 -19.21 -22.07 41.02
CA TYR A 321 -19.93 -21.62 39.83
C TYR A 321 -20.25 -22.76 38.85
N LEU A 322 -19.55 -23.89 38.93
CA LEU A 322 -19.72 -25.05 38.06
C LEU A 322 -19.75 -26.33 38.93
N ASP A 323 -20.45 -27.36 38.50
CA ASP A 323 -20.43 -28.66 39.16
C ASP A 323 -19.17 -29.44 38.78
N SER A 324 -18.65 -30.27 39.72
CA SER A 324 -17.35 -30.94 39.54
C SER A 324 -17.29 -31.93 38.36
N ASP A 325 -18.44 -32.54 38.00
CA ASP A 325 -18.55 -33.43 36.85
C ASP A 325 -18.58 -32.70 35.49
N LYS A 326 -18.55 -31.39 35.49
CA LYS A 326 -18.59 -30.52 34.28
C LYS A 326 -17.24 -29.95 33.88
N ALA A 327 -16.17 -30.25 34.61
CA ALA A 327 -14.80 -29.85 34.22
C ALA A 327 -14.24 -30.82 33.14
N THR A 328 -14.78 -30.71 31.93
CA THR A 328 -14.54 -31.64 30.82
C THR A 328 -13.45 -31.21 29.86
N GLY A 329 -12.99 -29.96 29.96
CA GLY A 329 -12.11 -29.35 29.00
C GLY A 329 -12.82 -28.78 27.74
N TYR A 330 -14.16 -28.95 27.64
CA TYR A 330 -14.96 -28.38 26.56
C TYR A 330 -15.77 -27.18 27.07
N PHE A 331 -15.61 -26.02 26.42
CA PHE A 331 -16.34 -24.81 26.79
C PHE A 331 -17.76 -24.84 26.19
N GLY A 332 -18.67 -25.52 26.89
CA GLY A 332 -20.08 -25.62 26.53
C GLY A 332 -20.92 -24.46 27.12
N GLU A 333 -22.25 -24.51 26.88
CA GLU A 333 -23.19 -23.49 27.40
C GLU A 333 -23.19 -23.43 28.94
N LEU A 334 -22.95 -24.54 29.63
CA LEU A 334 -22.82 -24.56 31.10
C LEU A 334 -21.59 -23.78 31.56
N THR A 335 -20.46 -23.94 30.87
CA THR A 335 -19.22 -23.19 31.15
C THR A 335 -19.42 -21.70 30.88
N LYS A 336 -20.01 -21.34 29.75
CA LYS A 336 -20.34 -19.95 29.40
C LYS A 336 -21.22 -19.29 30.47
N THR A 337 -22.27 -20.00 30.91
CA THR A 337 -23.16 -19.51 31.96
C THR A 337 -22.44 -19.37 33.31
N ALA A 338 -21.57 -20.33 33.66
CA ALA A 338 -20.76 -20.27 34.88
C ALA A 338 -19.78 -19.08 34.85
N VAL A 339 -19.14 -18.82 33.71
CA VAL A 339 -18.27 -17.64 33.50
C VAL A 339 -19.07 -16.35 33.65
N ALA A 340 -20.23 -16.20 32.99
CA ALA A 340 -21.07 -15.02 33.10
C ALA A 340 -21.52 -14.75 34.54
N ASN A 341 -21.92 -15.80 35.29
CA ASN A 341 -22.29 -15.72 36.71
C ASN A 341 -21.11 -15.29 37.59
N PHE A 342 -19.91 -15.83 37.32
CA PHE A 342 -18.69 -15.44 37.99
C PHE A 342 -18.38 -13.98 37.76
N GLN A 343 -18.40 -13.54 36.51
CA GLN A 343 -18.14 -12.17 36.08
C GLN A 343 -19.11 -11.20 36.78
N SER A 344 -20.41 -11.44 36.67
CA SER A 344 -21.46 -10.64 37.30
C SER A 344 -21.24 -10.48 38.81
N LYS A 345 -20.95 -11.58 39.49
CA LYS A 345 -20.80 -11.57 40.95
C LYS A 345 -19.52 -10.87 41.40
N ASN A 346 -18.51 -10.86 40.56
CA ASN A 346 -17.21 -10.27 40.83
C ASN A 346 -16.99 -8.88 40.18
N GLY A 347 -18.03 -8.25 39.61
CA GLY A 347 -18.00 -6.89 39.11
C GLY A 347 -17.30 -6.74 37.74
N LEU A 348 -17.21 -7.84 36.96
CA LEU A 348 -16.77 -7.85 35.59
C LEU A 348 -17.98 -7.75 34.64
N THR A 349 -17.75 -7.39 33.40
CA THR A 349 -18.75 -7.49 32.33
C THR A 349 -19.15 -8.96 32.16
N ALA A 350 -20.44 -9.27 32.28
CA ALA A 350 -20.95 -10.65 32.24
C ALA A 350 -21.24 -11.07 30.79
N ASP A 351 -20.19 -11.19 29.96
CA ASP A 351 -20.27 -11.58 28.55
C ASP A 351 -20.16 -13.09 28.34
N GLY A 352 -19.77 -13.82 29.37
CA GLY A 352 -19.57 -15.28 29.32
C GLY A 352 -18.29 -15.66 28.56
N LEU A 353 -17.40 -14.73 28.29
CA LEU A 353 -16.09 -14.96 27.68
C LEU A 353 -15.01 -14.94 28.76
N ALA A 354 -14.21 -16.00 28.84
CA ALA A 354 -13.12 -16.02 29.81
C ALA A 354 -11.87 -15.35 29.27
N GLY A 355 -11.88 -14.01 29.24
CA GLY A 355 -10.75 -13.18 28.85
C GLY A 355 -9.74 -12.98 29.98
N ALA A 356 -8.63 -12.28 29.68
CA ALA A 356 -7.52 -12.07 30.60
C ALA A 356 -7.95 -11.56 32.00
N LYS A 357 -8.88 -10.62 32.07
CA LYS A 357 -9.40 -10.10 33.36
C LYS A 357 -10.14 -11.16 34.17
N THR A 358 -10.91 -12.01 33.49
CA THR A 358 -11.66 -13.12 34.14
C THR A 358 -10.70 -14.18 34.67
N ILE A 359 -9.71 -14.56 33.85
CA ILE A 359 -8.71 -15.58 34.20
C ILE A 359 -7.83 -15.06 35.35
N SER A 360 -7.28 -13.86 35.24
CA SER A 360 -6.46 -13.24 36.28
C SER A 360 -7.19 -13.14 37.63
N LEU A 361 -8.47 -12.77 37.59
CA LEU A 361 -9.27 -12.72 38.83
C LEU A 361 -9.50 -14.10 39.43
N LEU A 362 -9.78 -15.12 38.60
CA LEU A 362 -9.91 -16.53 39.07
C LEU A 362 -8.60 -17.03 39.72
N HIS A 363 -7.46 -16.71 39.12
CA HIS A 363 -6.15 -17.12 39.64
C HIS A 363 -5.75 -16.37 40.92
N SER A 364 -6.16 -15.09 41.06
CA SER A 364 -5.83 -14.27 42.24
C SER A 364 -6.34 -14.84 43.56
N GLY A 365 -7.36 -15.70 43.52
CA GLY A 365 -8.02 -16.24 44.70
C GLY A 365 -8.89 -15.25 45.49
N ASN A 366 -8.83 -13.95 45.12
CA ASN A 366 -9.62 -12.90 45.78
C ASN A 366 -10.99 -12.73 45.09
N VAL A 367 -11.80 -13.77 45.15
CA VAL A 367 -13.08 -13.88 44.44
C VAL A 367 -14.26 -14.04 45.38
N LYS A 368 -15.42 -13.53 45.01
CA LYS A 368 -16.69 -13.81 45.64
C LYS A 368 -17.14 -15.21 45.21
N LYS A 369 -17.22 -16.15 46.15
CA LYS A 369 -17.67 -17.53 45.90
C LYS A 369 -19.19 -17.56 45.66
N ASN A 370 -19.62 -18.50 44.81
CA ASN A 370 -21.02 -18.82 44.65
C ASN A 370 -21.41 -19.88 45.69
N THR A 371 -21.85 -19.41 46.86
CA THR A 371 -22.38 -20.34 47.89
C THR A 371 -23.74 -20.82 47.41
N LYS A 372 -23.80 -22.04 46.91
CA LYS A 372 -25.09 -22.75 46.73
C LYS A 372 -25.75 -22.81 48.11
N GLN A 373 -26.90 -22.17 48.27
CA GLN A 373 -27.75 -22.38 49.45
C GLN A 373 -28.23 -23.80 49.37
N SER A 374 -27.82 -24.65 50.33
CA SER A 374 -28.26 -26.00 50.46
C SER A 374 -29.77 -25.99 50.72
N SER A 375 -30.58 -26.17 49.70
CA SER A 375 -32.01 -26.39 49.86
C SER A 375 -32.19 -27.81 50.36
N THR A 376 -32.32 -27.93 51.66
CA THR A 376 -32.85 -29.12 52.32
C THR A 376 -34.25 -29.41 51.78
N SER A 377 -34.38 -30.47 51.05
CA SER A 377 -35.64 -30.99 50.56
C SER A 377 -36.55 -31.33 51.74
N GLN A 378 -37.56 -30.50 51.99
CA GLN A 378 -38.76 -31.01 52.72
C GLN A 378 -39.73 -31.53 51.66
N SER A 379 -39.92 -32.84 51.72
CA SER A 379 -41.00 -33.52 51.05
C SER A 379 -42.33 -33.14 51.72
N SER A 380 -43.23 -32.53 50.95
CA SER A 380 -44.65 -32.57 51.28
C SER A 380 -45.40 -33.13 50.08
N THR A 381 -45.93 -34.28 50.27
CA THR A 381 -46.95 -34.97 49.50
C THR A 381 -48.24 -34.14 49.41
N GLY A 382 -48.86 -34.04 48.25
CA GLY A 382 -50.22 -33.51 48.17
C GLY A 382 -50.66 -33.20 46.75
N ASN A 383 -51.07 -34.18 46.05
CA ASN A 383 -52.31 -34.38 45.26
C ASN A 383 -52.75 -33.44 44.18
N THR A 384 -52.87 -34.02 42.99
CA THR A 384 -53.90 -33.92 41.93
C THR A 384 -54.34 -32.55 41.39
N GLY A 385 -54.30 -32.46 40.06
CA GLY A 385 -55.05 -31.46 39.30
C GLY A 385 -54.62 -31.41 37.83
N ASN A 386 -55.17 -32.32 37.06
CA ASN A 386 -55.12 -32.39 35.62
C ASN A 386 -55.89 -31.20 35.00
N THR A 387 -55.30 -30.44 34.11
CA THR A 387 -56.04 -29.85 32.98
C THR A 387 -55.07 -29.49 31.86
N ALA A 388 -55.34 -30.10 30.74
CA ALA A 388 -54.77 -29.76 29.44
C ALA A 388 -55.35 -28.43 28.93
N ALA A 389 -54.53 -27.60 28.35
CA ALA A 389 -55.00 -26.55 27.45
C ALA A 389 -53.96 -26.35 26.34
N THR A 390 -54.32 -26.87 25.24
CA THR A 390 -54.22 -26.50 23.82
C THR A 390 -53.48 -25.24 23.47
N VAL A 391 -52.62 -25.44 22.48
CA VAL A 391 -51.96 -24.45 21.59
C VAL A 391 -53.04 -23.72 20.75
N PRO A 392 -52.85 -22.48 20.40
CA PRO A 392 -53.21 -22.05 19.06
C PRO A 392 -52.00 -21.61 18.27
N ALA A 393 -51.89 -22.22 17.12
CA ALA A 393 -51.15 -21.69 15.98
C ALA A 393 -51.79 -20.36 15.52
N ASN A 394 -51.03 -19.38 15.21
CA ASN A 394 -51.46 -18.31 14.35
C ASN A 394 -50.42 -18.02 13.28
N THR A 395 -50.88 -18.25 12.09
CA THR A 395 -50.34 -17.90 10.77
C THR A 395 -50.44 -16.38 10.54
N GLY A 396 -49.45 -15.79 9.92
CA GLY A 396 -49.63 -14.47 9.35
C GLY A 396 -48.40 -13.75 8.86
N THR A 397 -48.06 -13.96 7.60
CA THR A 397 -47.58 -13.04 6.55
C THR A 397 -46.31 -12.21 6.73
N SER A 398 -45.34 -12.63 5.95
CA SER A 398 -44.48 -11.90 4.99
C SER A 398 -44.21 -10.41 5.25
N GLY A 399 -42.95 -10.14 5.49
CA GLY A 399 -42.29 -8.85 5.28
C GLY A 399 -40.86 -9.11 4.88
N THR A 400 -40.61 -9.21 3.59
CA THR A 400 -39.31 -9.36 2.96
C THR A 400 -38.47 -8.11 3.14
N SER A 401 -37.36 -8.20 3.85
CA SER A 401 -36.20 -7.37 3.60
C SER A 401 -34.97 -8.27 3.61
N ALA A 402 -34.43 -8.48 2.42
CA ALA A 402 -33.22 -9.24 2.19
C ALA A 402 -32.02 -8.53 2.81
N PRO A 403 -31.12 -9.25 3.48
CA PRO A 403 -29.83 -8.70 3.80
C PRO A 403 -28.95 -8.66 2.55
N VAL A 404 -28.33 -7.51 2.31
CA VAL A 404 -27.31 -7.30 1.29
C VAL A 404 -26.16 -8.26 1.58
N SER A 405 -25.99 -9.24 0.71
CA SER A 405 -24.87 -10.17 0.74
C SER A 405 -23.61 -9.46 0.30
N ILE A 406 -22.67 -9.28 1.21
CA ILE A 406 -21.27 -8.99 0.89
C ILE A 406 -20.67 -10.31 0.39
N PRO A 407 -20.02 -10.38 -0.79
CA PRO A 407 -19.43 -11.61 -1.28
C PRO A 407 -18.25 -12.01 -0.39
N GLN A 408 -18.37 -13.14 0.29
CA GLN A 408 -17.25 -13.84 0.88
C GLN A 408 -16.33 -14.33 -0.24
N THR A 409 -15.10 -13.83 -0.29
CA THR A 409 -14.04 -14.43 -1.09
C THR A 409 -13.54 -15.68 -0.38
N SER A 410 -13.98 -16.84 -0.84
CA SER A 410 -13.39 -18.12 -0.45
C SER A 410 -12.05 -18.30 -1.12
N TYR A 411 -10.97 -18.33 -0.35
CA TYR A 411 -9.67 -18.82 -0.79
C TYR A 411 -9.74 -20.33 -0.98
N VAL A 412 -9.61 -20.78 -2.22
CA VAL A 412 -9.35 -22.19 -2.55
C VAL A 412 -8.02 -22.22 -3.28
N GLY A 413 -7.06 -22.94 -2.70
CA GLY A 413 -5.78 -23.20 -3.31
C GLY A 413 -5.88 -24.08 -4.57
N ASN A 414 -4.99 -23.83 -5.51
CA ASN A 414 -4.61 -24.66 -6.66
C ASN A 414 -5.76 -25.30 -7.48
N GLY A 415 -6.28 -24.54 -8.45
CA GLY A 415 -7.21 -25.03 -9.46
C GLY A 415 -7.88 -23.84 -10.16
N GLY A 416 -7.67 -23.69 -11.45
CA GLY A 416 -8.09 -22.62 -12.34
C GLY A 416 -9.27 -21.76 -11.89
N ALA A 417 -8.98 -20.63 -11.27
CA ALA A 417 -10.00 -19.64 -10.93
C ALA A 417 -10.50 -18.98 -12.21
N THR A 418 -11.80 -19.08 -12.48
CA THR A 418 -12.48 -18.31 -13.53
C THR A 418 -12.33 -16.81 -13.21
N VAL A 419 -11.65 -16.07 -14.08
CA VAL A 419 -11.50 -14.63 -13.98
C VAL A 419 -12.87 -14.00 -14.25
N SER A 420 -13.46 -13.32 -13.27
CA SER A 420 -14.81 -12.73 -13.37
C SER A 420 -14.84 -11.36 -14.06
N GLY A 421 -13.70 -10.80 -14.46
CA GLY A 421 -13.57 -9.52 -15.12
C GLY A 421 -13.56 -9.64 -16.65
N SER A 422 -13.54 -8.49 -17.33
CA SER A 422 -13.35 -8.41 -18.78
C SER A 422 -12.28 -7.38 -19.14
N ALA A 423 -11.66 -7.55 -20.32
CA ALA A 423 -10.70 -6.59 -20.84
C ALA A 423 -11.28 -5.18 -20.93
N ALA A 424 -12.54 -5.05 -21.38
CA ALA A 424 -13.23 -3.76 -21.47
C ALA A 424 -13.39 -3.09 -20.09
N ASN A 425 -13.73 -3.86 -19.05
CA ASN A 425 -13.83 -3.35 -17.68
C ASN A 425 -12.47 -2.89 -17.15
N LEU A 426 -11.40 -3.68 -17.37
CA LEU A 426 -10.04 -3.30 -16.98
C LEU A 426 -9.61 -1.98 -17.64
N ILE A 427 -9.86 -1.84 -18.94
CA ILE A 427 -9.51 -0.63 -19.70
C ILE A 427 -10.33 0.57 -19.20
N ALA A 428 -11.63 0.41 -18.91
CA ALA A 428 -12.45 1.48 -18.36
C ALA A 428 -11.94 1.95 -16.99
N ILE A 429 -11.55 1.02 -16.11
CA ILE A 429 -10.94 1.32 -14.82
C ILE A 429 -9.61 2.06 -15.01
N ALA A 430 -8.73 1.56 -15.87
CA ALA A 430 -7.46 2.18 -16.18
C ALA A 430 -7.64 3.60 -16.74
N SER A 431 -8.58 3.78 -17.68
CA SER A 431 -8.91 5.07 -18.28
C SER A 431 -9.41 6.10 -17.26
N SER A 432 -10.13 5.66 -16.23
CA SER A 432 -10.62 6.54 -15.15
C SER A 432 -9.50 7.14 -14.30
N LYS A 433 -8.28 6.65 -14.44
CA LYS A 433 -7.10 7.09 -13.68
C LYS A 433 -6.11 7.90 -14.52
N ILE A 434 -6.41 8.15 -15.78
CA ILE A 434 -5.58 9.04 -16.62
C ILE A 434 -5.47 10.41 -15.95
N GLY A 435 -4.24 10.93 -15.86
CA GLY A 435 -3.92 12.18 -15.17
C GLY A 435 -3.55 12.04 -13.69
N CYS A 436 -3.82 10.90 -13.03
CA CYS A 436 -3.37 10.67 -11.65
C CYS A 436 -1.84 10.73 -11.57
N PRO A 437 -1.29 11.37 -10.52
CA PRO A 437 0.16 11.55 -10.39
C PRO A 437 0.92 10.22 -10.36
N TYR A 438 2.08 10.19 -11.02
CA TYR A 438 3.09 9.17 -10.81
C TYR A 438 3.79 9.43 -9.48
N VAL A 439 3.77 8.46 -8.59
CA VAL A 439 4.50 8.48 -7.32
C VAL A 439 5.12 7.12 -7.11
N TRP A 440 6.41 7.09 -7.01
CA TRP A 440 7.18 5.87 -6.84
C TRP A 440 6.74 5.06 -5.62
N GLY A 441 6.50 3.75 -5.78
CA GLY A 441 5.99 2.86 -4.74
C GLY A 441 4.49 2.98 -4.43
N ALA A 442 3.78 3.93 -5.06
CA ALA A 442 2.35 4.13 -4.83
C ALA A 442 1.50 3.08 -5.56
N LYS A 443 0.43 2.61 -4.88
CA LYS A 443 -0.44 1.52 -5.32
C LYS A 443 -1.90 1.94 -5.48
N GLY A 444 -2.15 3.27 -5.62
CA GLY A 444 -3.49 3.84 -5.76
C GLY A 444 -4.17 4.16 -4.42
N PRO A 445 -5.42 4.67 -4.43
CA PRO A 445 -6.23 4.96 -5.63
C PRO A 445 -5.93 6.31 -6.31
N ASN A 446 -5.15 7.22 -5.69
CA ASN A 446 -4.98 8.62 -6.13
C ASN A 446 -3.61 8.92 -6.76
N SER A 447 -2.64 8.02 -6.60
CA SER A 447 -1.32 8.08 -7.21
C SER A 447 -0.80 6.67 -7.44
N PHE A 448 0.11 6.48 -8.40
CA PHE A 448 0.58 5.16 -8.82
C PHE A 448 2.03 5.19 -9.26
N ASP A 449 2.78 4.10 -9.01
CA ASP A 449 3.88 3.70 -9.88
C ASP A 449 3.36 2.77 -10.99
N CYS A 450 4.22 2.34 -11.91
CA CYS A 450 3.81 1.52 -13.06
C CYS A 450 3.18 0.17 -12.62
N SER A 451 3.79 -0.50 -11.66
CA SER A 451 3.35 -1.80 -11.13
C SER A 451 2.16 -1.68 -10.18
N GLY A 452 2.13 -0.63 -9.38
CA GLY A 452 1.00 -0.29 -8.49
C GLY A 452 -0.26 0.05 -9.28
N PHE A 453 -0.12 0.70 -10.43
CA PHE A 453 -1.22 0.98 -11.35
C PHE A 453 -1.85 -0.31 -11.89
N VAL A 454 -1.02 -1.21 -12.44
CA VAL A 454 -1.48 -2.51 -12.96
C VAL A 454 -2.12 -3.34 -11.84
N TYR A 455 -1.48 -3.42 -10.67
CA TYR A 455 -2.00 -4.11 -9.49
C TYR A 455 -3.40 -3.59 -9.09
N TRP A 456 -3.53 -2.28 -8.94
CA TRP A 456 -4.77 -1.66 -8.52
C TRP A 456 -5.88 -1.89 -9.55
N CYS A 457 -5.61 -1.63 -10.83
CA CYS A 457 -6.59 -1.79 -11.90
C CYS A 457 -7.10 -3.23 -12.02
N LEU A 458 -6.23 -4.24 -11.96
CA LEU A 458 -6.60 -5.64 -12.02
C LEU A 458 -7.48 -6.04 -10.83
N ASN A 459 -7.14 -5.62 -9.62
CA ASN A 459 -7.97 -5.93 -8.44
C ASN A 459 -9.35 -5.24 -8.51
N GLN A 460 -9.43 -3.99 -8.98
CA GLN A 460 -10.71 -3.34 -9.22
C GLN A 460 -11.52 -4.02 -10.33
N ALA A 461 -10.84 -4.62 -11.32
CA ALA A 461 -11.49 -5.40 -12.37
C ALA A 461 -11.92 -6.80 -11.92
N GLY A 462 -11.67 -7.19 -10.68
CA GLY A 462 -12.05 -8.48 -10.11
C GLY A 462 -11.09 -9.63 -10.44
N VAL A 463 -9.88 -9.34 -10.92
CA VAL A 463 -8.89 -10.38 -11.28
C VAL A 463 -8.21 -10.98 -10.05
N GLY A 464 -8.10 -10.24 -8.96
CA GLY A 464 -7.50 -10.69 -7.69
C GLY A 464 -6.04 -11.10 -7.84
N VAL A 465 -5.12 -10.15 -7.98
CA VAL A 465 -3.67 -10.39 -8.03
C VAL A 465 -3.02 -9.91 -6.74
N SER A 466 -1.97 -10.59 -6.30
CA SER A 466 -1.03 -10.05 -5.32
C SER A 466 -0.20 -8.95 -5.98
N TYR A 467 0.30 -8.00 -5.17
CA TYR A 467 1.20 -6.98 -5.71
C TYR A 467 2.49 -7.64 -6.22
N MET A 468 2.87 -7.29 -7.44
CA MET A 468 4.15 -7.66 -8.07
C MET A 468 4.81 -6.39 -8.59
N THR A 469 6.13 -6.31 -8.46
CA THR A 469 6.91 -5.26 -9.11
C THR A 469 6.93 -5.44 -10.63
N SER A 470 7.46 -4.48 -11.37
CA SER A 470 7.68 -4.64 -12.81
C SER A 470 8.55 -5.87 -13.14
N SER A 471 9.52 -6.20 -12.26
CA SER A 471 10.33 -7.43 -12.37
C SER A 471 9.51 -8.69 -12.08
N GLY A 472 8.63 -8.69 -11.09
CA GLY A 472 7.74 -9.80 -10.76
C GLY A 472 6.77 -10.13 -11.90
N TRP A 473 6.35 -9.13 -12.65
CA TRP A 473 5.52 -9.30 -13.85
C TRP A 473 6.22 -10.06 -15.00
N ARG A 474 7.53 -10.32 -14.91
CA ARG A 474 8.22 -11.21 -15.86
C ARG A 474 7.78 -12.66 -15.75
N ASN A 475 7.29 -13.10 -14.58
CA ASN A 475 6.78 -14.46 -14.36
C ASN A 475 5.63 -14.49 -13.34
N PRO A 476 4.43 -14.01 -13.68
CA PRO A 476 3.29 -13.97 -12.76
C PRO A 476 2.65 -15.34 -12.46
N GLY A 477 3.18 -16.41 -13.04
CA GLY A 477 2.89 -17.82 -12.69
C GLY A 477 1.54 -18.38 -13.16
N ARG A 478 0.55 -17.55 -13.57
CA ARG A 478 -0.82 -18.01 -13.83
C ARG A 478 -1.47 -17.52 -15.12
N PHE A 479 -0.85 -16.60 -15.84
CA PHE A 479 -1.40 -16.03 -17.07
C PHE A 479 -0.74 -16.64 -18.31
N LYS A 480 -1.46 -16.60 -19.44
CA LYS A 480 -0.90 -17.06 -20.70
C LYS A 480 0.06 -16.03 -21.26
N GLN A 481 1.30 -16.43 -21.49
CA GLN A 481 2.28 -15.56 -22.16
C GLN A 481 1.90 -15.34 -23.62
N VAL A 482 2.10 -14.13 -24.11
CA VAL A 482 1.86 -13.72 -25.50
C VAL A 482 3.07 -12.94 -26.01
N SER A 483 3.32 -13.02 -27.32
CA SER A 483 4.34 -12.22 -28.00
C SER A 483 3.84 -10.78 -28.22
N TYR A 484 4.77 -9.87 -28.57
CA TYR A 484 4.41 -8.47 -28.86
C TYR A 484 3.34 -8.33 -29.93
N ASN A 485 3.43 -9.13 -31.00
CA ASN A 485 2.48 -9.10 -32.12
C ASN A 485 1.10 -9.71 -31.80
N GLU A 486 1.01 -10.46 -30.69
CA GLU A 486 -0.25 -11.07 -30.22
C GLU A 486 -0.94 -10.24 -29.15
N LEU A 487 -0.36 -9.10 -28.75
CA LEU A 487 -0.94 -8.22 -27.74
C LEU A 487 -2.33 -7.74 -28.15
N GLN A 488 -3.26 -7.81 -27.21
CA GLN A 488 -4.66 -7.42 -27.35
C GLN A 488 -5.08 -6.51 -26.19
N ALA A 489 -6.18 -5.84 -26.39
CA ALA A 489 -6.81 -5.01 -25.34
C ALA A 489 -7.02 -5.81 -24.05
N GLY A 490 -6.53 -5.29 -22.92
CA GLY A 490 -6.57 -5.93 -21.60
C GLY A 490 -5.37 -6.83 -21.28
N ASP A 491 -4.42 -7.01 -22.21
CA ASP A 491 -3.16 -7.68 -21.91
C ASP A 491 -2.25 -6.76 -21.07
N ILE A 492 -1.39 -7.37 -20.27
CA ILE A 492 -0.32 -6.64 -19.56
C ILE A 492 0.96 -6.80 -20.36
N ILE A 493 1.61 -5.69 -20.69
CA ILE A 493 2.92 -5.65 -21.33
C ILE A 493 4.01 -5.35 -20.32
N VAL A 494 5.11 -6.07 -20.41
CA VAL A 494 6.28 -5.92 -19.55
C VAL A 494 7.50 -5.59 -20.39
N VAL A 495 8.16 -4.51 -20.01
CA VAL A 495 9.46 -4.09 -20.54
C VAL A 495 10.48 -4.01 -19.40
N SER A 496 11.75 -3.69 -19.70
CA SER A 496 12.75 -3.56 -18.65
C SER A 496 12.40 -2.43 -17.69
N GLY A 497 12.12 -2.76 -16.42
CA GLY A 497 11.82 -1.80 -15.36
C GLY A 497 10.41 -1.18 -15.41
N HIS A 498 9.58 -1.53 -16.41
CA HIS A 498 8.26 -0.91 -16.58
C HIS A 498 7.17 -1.90 -16.99
N VAL A 499 5.91 -1.57 -16.69
CA VAL A 499 4.75 -2.40 -16.99
C VAL A 499 3.52 -1.52 -17.27
N GLY A 500 2.64 -1.98 -18.19
CA GLY A 500 1.43 -1.23 -18.53
C GLY A 500 0.29 -2.11 -19.02
N ILE A 501 -0.88 -1.53 -19.24
CA ILE A 501 -2.11 -2.17 -19.69
C ILE A 501 -2.35 -1.83 -21.16
N VAL A 502 -2.35 -2.83 -22.04
CA VAL A 502 -2.66 -2.64 -23.46
C VAL A 502 -4.12 -2.21 -23.61
N ALA A 503 -4.36 -1.04 -24.20
CA ALA A 503 -5.72 -0.49 -24.35
C ALA A 503 -6.40 -0.90 -25.67
N GLY A 504 -5.65 -1.51 -26.60
CA GLY A 504 -6.11 -1.86 -27.94
C GLY A 504 -5.82 -0.76 -28.95
N GLY A 505 -6.02 -1.06 -30.24
CA GLY A 505 -5.78 -0.08 -31.32
C GLY A 505 -4.33 0.41 -31.41
N GLY A 506 -3.35 -0.36 -30.90
CA GLY A 506 -1.95 0.05 -30.85
C GLY A 506 -1.65 1.08 -29.77
N THR A 507 -2.44 1.10 -28.68
CA THR A 507 -2.26 2.03 -27.55
C THR A 507 -2.13 1.31 -26.22
N ILE A 508 -1.62 2.03 -25.21
CA ILE A 508 -1.36 1.54 -23.86
C ILE A 508 -1.77 2.62 -22.83
N ILE A 509 -2.21 2.16 -21.66
CA ILE A 509 -2.40 3.02 -20.48
C ILE A 509 -1.42 2.56 -19.43
N ASP A 510 -0.58 3.46 -18.94
CA ASP A 510 0.43 3.18 -17.94
C ASP A 510 0.68 4.38 -17.01
N ALA A 511 1.19 4.12 -15.82
CA ALA A 511 1.70 5.18 -14.96
C ALA A 511 3.15 5.47 -15.37
N SER A 512 3.34 6.58 -16.08
CA SER A 512 4.58 6.98 -16.71
C SER A 512 5.40 7.88 -15.81
N SER A 513 6.63 7.48 -15.49
CA SER A 513 7.58 8.29 -14.71
C SER A 513 8.02 9.53 -15.52
N SER A 514 8.24 9.36 -16.82
CA SER A 514 8.65 10.45 -17.72
C SER A 514 7.58 11.53 -17.90
N ASN A 515 6.30 11.14 -17.89
CA ASN A 515 5.17 12.06 -17.95
C ASN A 515 4.69 12.53 -16.56
N GLY A 516 5.21 11.93 -15.48
CA GLY A 516 4.81 12.23 -14.10
C GLY A 516 3.38 11.85 -13.72
N ARG A 517 2.69 11.05 -14.55
CA ARG A 517 1.27 10.73 -14.36
C ARG A 517 0.85 9.49 -15.15
N VAL A 518 -0.35 8.99 -14.87
CA VAL A 518 -0.99 7.98 -15.71
C VAL A 518 -1.35 8.61 -17.06
N VAL A 519 -0.95 7.95 -18.13
CA VAL A 519 -1.15 8.41 -19.51
C VAL A 519 -1.79 7.33 -20.39
N HIS A 520 -2.45 7.77 -21.46
CA HIS A 520 -2.87 6.94 -22.57
C HIS A 520 -2.05 7.36 -23.79
N ARG A 521 -1.22 6.49 -24.30
CA ARG A 521 -0.25 6.79 -25.36
C ARG A 521 -0.13 5.66 -26.39
N ASN A 522 0.59 5.90 -27.47
CA ASN A 522 0.84 4.89 -28.48
C ASN A 522 1.79 3.80 -27.95
N LEU A 523 1.47 2.56 -28.28
CA LEU A 523 2.35 1.40 -28.10
C LEU A 523 3.36 1.37 -29.25
N GLY A 524 4.35 2.28 -29.18
CA GLY A 524 5.28 2.58 -30.26
C GLY A 524 6.58 1.74 -30.25
N ALA A 525 7.56 2.21 -31.04
CA ALA A 525 8.84 1.53 -31.22
C ALA A 525 9.62 1.33 -29.92
N TRP A 526 9.50 2.27 -28.97
CA TRP A 526 10.16 2.12 -27.67
C TRP A 526 9.70 0.85 -26.95
N TRP A 527 8.39 0.61 -26.86
CA TRP A 527 7.81 -0.57 -26.25
C TRP A 527 8.21 -1.85 -26.98
N ALA A 528 8.24 -1.83 -28.32
CA ALA A 528 8.65 -2.97 -29.13
C ALA A 528 10.12 -3.34 -28.89
N ASN A 529 11.01 -2.34 -28.82
CA ASN A 529 12.45 -2.53 -28.65
C ASN A 529 12.83 -3.01 -27.22
N HIS A 530 12.01 -2.66 -26.21
CA HIS A 530 12.25 -3.03 -24.81
C HIS A 530 11.36 -4.18 -24.33
N PHE A 531 10.56 -4.79 -25.21
CA PHE A 531 9.62 -5.86 -24.88
C PHE A 531 10.32 -7.09 -24.28
N ILE A 532 9.83 -7.53 -23.12
CA ILE A 532 10.28 -8.75 -22.45
C ILE A 532 9.22 -9.85 -22.60
N CYS A 533 7.98 -9.56 -22.21
CA CYS A 533 6.85 -10.49 -22.30
C CYS A 533 5.52 -9.74 -22.24
N GLY A 534 4.46 -10.41 -22.71
CA GLY A 534 3.08 -9.99 -22.54
C GLY A 534 2.27 -11.06 -21.84
N TRP A 535 1.22 -10.68 -21.12
CA TRP A 535 0.36 -11.61 -20.40
C TRP A 535 -1.10 -11.40 -20.74
N ARG A 536 -1.74 -12.44 -21.26
CA ARG A 536 -3.19 -12.47 -21.50
C ARG A 536 -3.91 -12.73 -20.20
N ILE A 537 -4.63 -11.72 -19.73
CA ILE A 537 -5.37 -11.77 -18.45
C ILE A 537 -6.75 -12.40 -18.65
N PHE A 538 -7.42 -12.03 -19.73
CA PHE A 538 -8.78 -12.51 -20.08
C PHE A 538 -8.72 -13.42 -21.30
N SER A 539 -9.39 -14.58 -21.22
CA SER A 539 -9.50 -15.57 -22.31
C SER A 539 -10.69 -15.30 -23.21
#